data_d667c628ba4fdaa61ceb749921c2cebb
#
_entry.id   d667c628ba4fdaa61ceb749921c2cebb
#
_cell.length_a   1.000
_cell.length_b   1.000
_cell.length_c   1.000
_cell.angle_alpha   90.00
_cell.angle_beta   90.00
_cell.angle_gamma   90.00
#
_symmetry.space_group_name_H-M   'P 1'
#
loop_
_entity.id
_entity.type
_entity.pdbx_description
1 polymer ?
#
loop_
_entity_poly.entity_id
_entity_poly.type
_entity_poly.pdbx_seq_one_letter_code
_entity_poly.pdbx_strand_id
1 'polypeptide(L)'
;MASAIPPQGDLFKSLESLYKTGIYSDLRIFSLTKSYLVHRAIVCPRSGFLAAACRSPFKEAADGAISLPDDEPLVVDMMIQYFYLLDYQQSLYSDSTSQPLELEHTNTTHISCLLLHAKVYAAAEKYAIGGLKDLAVAKFKTTAIQDWDPAAFLDAASEAYTSTIDTDRGLRDAVIEVFAAHKDLLYEDEAKVVVERLGPLGYDFLVYLHRKGNPPLYKSYRTLK
;
A
#
# COMPACT_ATOMS: atom_id res chain seq x y z
N MET A 1 -35.94 -18.66 4.22
CA MET A 1 -34.90 -19.69 4.06
C MET A 1 -33.56 -18.97 4.19
N ALA A 2 -32.79 -19.26 5.25
CA ALA A 2 -31.45 -18.68 5.40
C ALA A 2 -30.55 -19.29 4.34
N SER A 3 -29.99 -18.44 3.45
CA SER A 3 -29.01 -18.87 2.46
C SER A 3 -27.79 -19.42 3.19
N ALA A 4 -27.44 -20.67 2.95
CA ALA A 4 -26.25 -21.27 3.54
C ALA A 4 -25.01 -20.47 3.10
N ILE A 5 -24.22 -20.02 4.06
CA ILE A 5 -22.96 -19.32 3.79
C ILE A 5 -22.01 -20.34 3.16
N PRO A 6 -21.40 -20.06 2.00
CA PRO A 6 -20.43 -20.98 1.42
C PRO A 6 -19.25 -21.18 2.38
N PRO A 7 -18.57 -22.35 2.40
CA PRO A 7 -17.48 -22.65 3.35
C PRO A 7 -16.36 -21.62 3.38
N GLN A 8 -16.06 -20.97 2.26
CA GLN A 8 -15.10 -19.87 2.17
C GLN A 8 -15.56 -18.64 2.98
N GLY A 9 -16.88 -18.32 2.94
CA GLY A 9 -17.45 -17.20 3.71
C GLY A 9 -17.37 -17.42 5.23
N ASP A 10 -17.44 -18.66 5.70
CA ASP A 10 -17.27 -19.01 7.09
C ASP A 10 -15.82 -18.79 7.57
N LEU A 11 -14.85 -19.20 6.74
CA LEU A 11 -13.43 -18.92 6.99
C LEU A 11 -13.16 -17.43 7.08
N PHE A 12 -13.68 -16.63 6.15
CA PHE A 12 -13.50 -15.17 6.20
C PHE A 12 -14.08 -14.53 7.45
N LYS A 13 -15.25 -14.96 7.91
CA LYS A 13 -15.83 -14.52 9.19
C LYS A 13 -14.96 -14.88 10.38
N SER A 14 -14.36 -16.06 10.36
CA SER A 14 -13.44 -16.49 11.41
C SER A 14 -12.18 -15.62 11.43
N LEU A 15 -11.58 -15.31 10.27
CA LEU A 15 -10.45 -14.41 10.17
C LEU A 15 -10.79 -12.99 10.62
N GLU A 16 -11.95 -12.46 10.23
CA GLU A 16 -12.43 -11.16 10.68
C GLU A 16 -12.63 -11.12 12.20
N SER A 17 -13.17 -12.21 12.80
CA SER A 17 -13.30 -12.33 14.24
C SER A 17 -11.96 -12.31 14.95
N LEU A 18 -10.95 -13.04 14.45
CA LEU A 18 -9.59 -13.03 14.97
C LEU A 18 -8.96 -11.64 14.90
N TYR A 19 -9.17 -10.93 13.78
CA TYR A 19 -8.71 -9.55 13.60
C TYR A 19 -9.31 -8.60 14.64
N LYS A 20 -10.63 -8.67 14.84
CA LYS A 20 -11.36 -7.77 15.76
C LYS A 20 -11.08 -8.05 17.25
N THR A 21 -10.93 -9.31 17.60
CA THR A 21 -10.83 -9.72 19.02
C THR A 21 -9.40 -9.95 19.50
N GLY A 22 -8.48 -10.29 18.61
CA GLY A 22 -7.11 -10.69 18.95
C GLY A 22 -7.03 -11.98 19.79
N ILE A 23 -8.14 -12.74 19.94
CA ILE A 23 -8.11 -14.00 20.69
C ILE A 23 -7.17 -15.00 20.03
N TYR A 24 -6.45 -15.80 20.82
CA TYR A 24 -5.43 -16.75 20.36
C TYR A 24 -4.21 -16.10 19.70
N SER A 25 -4.02 -14.78 19.81
CA SER A 25 -2.81 -14.13 19.29
C SER A 25 -1.56 -14.64 20.02
N ASP A 26 -0.50 -14.87 19.26
CA ASP A 26 0.81 -15.37 19.72
C ASP A 26 1.96 -14.45 19.28
N LEU A 27 1.64 -13.28 18.75
CA LEU A 27 2.59 -12.25 18.34
C LEU A 27 1.98 -10.87 18.57
N ARG A 28 2.83 -9.89 18.95
CA ARG A 28 2.47 -8.49 19.06
C ARG A 28 3.33 -7.65 18.11
N ILE A 29 2.71 -6.80 17.31
CA ILE A 29 3.39 -5.83 16.47
C ILE A 29 3.18 -4.44 17.10
N PHE A 30 4.28 -3.68 17.26
CA PHE A 30 4.25 -2.31 17.76
C PHE A 30 4.57 -1.36 16.61
N SER A 31 3.76 -0.33 16.41
CA SER A 31 4.11 0.86 15.64
C SER A 31 4.36 2.02 16.60
N LEU A 32 4.58 3.25 16.10
CA LEU A 32 4.89 4.42 16.92
C LEU A 32 3.96 4.61 18.13
N THR A 33 2.65 4.51 17.92
CA THR A 33 1.63 4.84 18.93
C THR A 33 0.64 3.72 19.20
N LYS A 34 0.71 2.61 18.43
CA LYS A 34 -0.30 1.55 18.45
C LYS A 34 0.34 0.18 18.52
N SER A 35 -0.34 -0.77 19.16
CA SER A 35 0.07 -2.17 19.15
C SER A 35 -1.05 -3.06 18.65
N TYR A 36 -0.66 -4.14 17.96
CA TYR A 36 -1.58 -5.08 17.31
C TYR A 36 -1.33 -6.49 17.83
N LEU A 37 -2.39 -7.16 18.25
CA LEU A 37 -2.38 -8.57 18.57
C LEU A 37 -2.61 -9.37 17.30
N VAL A 38 -1.64 -10.16 16.87
CA VAL A 38 -1.68 -10.88 15.60
C VAL A 38 -1.30 -12.36 15.79
N HIS A 39 -1.52 -13.16 14.74
CA HIS A 39 -1.32 -14.60 14.76
C HIS A 39 -0.20 -14.96 13.79
N ARG A 40 0.89 -15.55 14.30
CA ARG A 40 2.03 -16.01 13.48
C ARG A 40 1.57 -16.88 12.31
N ALA A 41 0.61 -17.77 12.54
CA ALA A 41 0.07 -18.64 11.50
C ALA A 41 -0.60 -17.88 10.34
N ILE A 42 -1.04 -16.63 10.55
CA ILE A 42 -1.68 -15.79 9.54
C ILE A 42 -0.66 -14.86 8.89
N VAL A 43 0.15 -14.16 9.70
CA VAL A 43 1.00 -13.07 9.18
C VAL A 43 2.33 -13.59 8.61
N CYS A 44 2.96 -14.61 9.23
CA CYS A 44 4.26 -15.09 8.79
C CYS A 44 4.26 -15.76 7.40
N PRO A 45 3.25 -16.57 7.01
CA PRO A 45 3.22 -17.12 5.65
C PRO A 45 3.03 -16.07 4.56
N ARG A 46 2.59 -14.86 4.91
CA ARG A 46 2.22 -13.78 3.99
C ARG A 46 3.22 -12.63 3.95
N SER A 47 4.21 -12.62 4.88
CA SER A 47 5.27 -11.63 4.95
C SER A 47 6.62 -12.31 5.16
N GLY A 48 7.49 -12.18 4.17
CA GLY A 48 8.86 -12.71 4.28
C GLY A 48 9.63 -12.10 5.45
N PHE A 49 9.44 -10.82 5.73
CA PHE A 49 10.03 -10.12 6.85
C PHE A 49 9.54 -10.67 8.20
N LEU A 50 8.22 -10.76 8.41
CA LEU A 50 7.66 -11.27 9.66
C LEU A 50 8.03 -12.73 9.89
N ALA A 51 8.05 -13.55 8.81
CA ALA A 51 8.51 -14.92 8.91
C ALA A 51 9.98 -15.02 9.35
N ALA A 52 10.84 -14.18 8.82
CA ALA A 52 12.26 -14.13 9.20
C ALA A 52 12.42 -13.65 10.66
N ALA A 53 11.73 -12.58 11.05
CA ALA A 53 11.76 -12.05 12.41
C ALA A 53 11.29 -13.09 13.46
N CYS A 54 10.24 -13.86 13.14
CA CYS A 54 9.74 -14.90 14.05
C CYS A 54 10.61 -16.17 14.13
N ARG A 55 11.46 -16.42 13.13
CA ARG A 55 12.38 -17.60 13.13
C ARG A 55 13.76 -17.28 13.70
N SER A 56 14.12 -16.02 13.77
CA SER A 56 15.42 -15.58 14.20
C SER A 56 15.68 -15.95 15.68
N PRO A 57 16.92 -16.30 16.07
CA PRO A 57 17.30 -16.47 17.48
C PRO A 57 17.38 -15.13 18.24
N PHE A 58 16.99 -14.03 17.61
CA PHE A 58 16.96 -12.72 18.23
C PHE A 58 15.79 -12.53 19.20
N LYS A 59 15.85 -11.44 19.96
CA LYS A 59 14.96 -11.11 21.06
C LYS A 59 13.47 -11.08 20.63
N GLU A 60 13.20 -10.65 19.40
CA GLU A 60 11.85 -10.54 18.83
C GLU A 60 11.12 -11.90 18.76
N ALA A 61 11.85 -12.96 18.47
CA ALA A 61 11.27 -14.31 18.42
C ALA A 61 10.97 -14.86 19.82
N ALA A 62 11.83 -14.55 20.80
CA ALA A 62 11.68 -14.98 22.18
C ALA A 62 10.59 -14.20 22.91
N ASP A 63 10.53 -12.89 22.70
CA ASP A 63 9.58 -12.00 23.37
C ASP A 63 8.18 -12.01 22.72
N GLY A 64 8.03 -12.60 21.53
CA GLY A 64 6.78 -12.60 20.78
C GLY A 64 6.34 -11.17 20.39
N ALA A 65 7.30 -10.29 20.14
CA ALA A 65 7.07 -8.87 19.89
C ALA A 65 7.97 -8.36 18.77
N ILE A 66 7.38 -7.66 17.77
CA ILE A 66 8.10 -7.02 16.66
C ILE A 66 7.80 -5.52 16.70
N SER A 67 8.84 -4.68 16.66
CA SER A 67 8.72 -3.23 16.65
C SER A 67 8.94 -2.68 15.24
N LEU A 68 8.05 -1.78 14.81
CA LEU A 68 8.07 -1.06 13.54
C LEU A 68 8.07 0.45 13.84
N PRO A 69 9.16 1.00 14.41
CA PRO A 69 9.18 2.36 14.94
C PRO A 69 9.16 3.44 13.85
N ASP A 70 9.58 3.09 12.63
CA ASP A 70 9.71 4.04 11.51
C ASP A 70 8.44 4.12 10.64
N ASP A 71 7.42 3.31 10.95
CA ASP A 71 6.23 3.21 10.11
C ASP A 71 5.04 3.95 10.75
N GLU A 72 4.35 4.71 9.91
CA GLU A 72 3.13 5.41 10.32
C GLU A 72 2.06 4.41 10.79
N PRO A 73 1.42 4.64 11.94
CA PRO A 73 0.41 3.72 12.48
C PRO A 73 -0.72 3.41 11.51
N LEU A 74 -1.12 4.38 10.68
CA LEU A 74 -2.17 4.18 9.66
C LEU A 74 -1.73 3.18 8.60
N VAL A 75 -0.48 3.24 8.14
CA VAL A 75 0.06 2.33 7.13
C VAL A 75 0.17 0.90 7.70
N VAL A 76 0.65 0.79 8.95
CA VAL A 76 0.70 -0.50 9.65
C VAL A 76 -0.71 -1.08 9.83
N ASP A 77 -1.70 -0.24 10.13
CA ASP A 77 -3.10 -0.65 10.26
C ASP A 77 -3.64 -1.24 8.95
N MET A 78 -3.37 -0.59 7.81
CA MET A 78 -3.74 -1.12 6.49
C MET A 78 -3.07 -2.47 6.19
N MET A 79 -1.81 -2.63 6.57
CA MET A 79 -1.07 -3.88 6.44
C MET A 79 -1.71 -4.99 7.29
N ILE A 80 -2.06 -4.70 8.56
CA ILE A 80 -2.71 -5.67 9.44
C ILE A 80 -4.10 -6.03 8.92
N GLN A 81 -4.91 -5.06 8.49
CA GLN A 81 -6.21 -5.35 7.87
C GLN A 81 -6.06 -6.33 6.70
N TYR A 82 -5.11 -6.08 5.80
CA TYR A 82 -4.89 -6.95 4.65
C TYR A 82 -4.59 -8.40 5.04
N PHE A 83 -3.83 -8.64 6.10
CA PHE A 83 -3.53 -10.02 6.52
C PHE A 83 -4.78 -10.84 6.85
N TYR A 84 -5.83 -10.22 7.37
CA TYR A 84 -7.04 -10.90 7.81
C TYR A 84 -8.20 -10.77 6.84
N LEU A 85 -8.34 -9.59 6.21
CA LEU A 85 -9.50 -9.25 5.40
C LEU A 85 -9.24 -9.35 3.90
N LEU A 86 -7.99 -9.54 3.46
CA LEU A 86 -7.54 -9.50 2.06
C LEU A 86 -7.83 -8.14 1.37
N ASP A 87 -8.16 -7.16 2.17
CA ASP A 87 -8.44 -5.78 1.76
C ASP A 87 -8.03 -4.83 2.88
N TYR A 88 -8.01 -3.51 2.60
CA TYR A 88 -7.82 -2.49 3.61
C TYR A 88 -8.66 -1.26 3.29
N GLN A 89 -9.16 -0.58 4.33
CA GLN A 89 -10.04 0.58 4.21
C GLN A 89 -9.70 1.60 5.30
N GLN A 90 -9.52 2.85 4.92
CA GLN A 90 -9.25 3.93 5.86
C GLN A 90 -10.42 4.19 6.82
N SER A 91 -11.67 3.96 6.40
CA SER A 91 -12.88 4.17 7.19
C SER A 91 -12.96 3.29 8.44
N LEU A 92 -12.33 2.11 8.44
CA LEU A 92 -12.30 1.23 9.62
C LEU A 92 -11.43 1.78 10.75
N TYR A 93 -10.63 2.82 10.48
CA TYR A 93 -9.80 3.46 11.48
C TYR A 93 -10.59 4.41 12.39
N SER A 94 -11.73 4.92 11.93
CA SER A 94 -12.54 5.93 12.65
C SER A 94 -13.41 5.37 13.78
N ASP A 95 -13.65 4.04 13.81
CA ASP A 95 -14.67 3.45 14.70
C ASP A 95 -14.12 2.96 16.07
N SER A 96 -12.83 3.11 16.37
CA SER A 96 -12.27 2.53 17.60
C SER A 96 -12.18 3.51 18.78
N THR A 97 -12.69 4.73 18.66
CA THR A 97 -12.67 5.69 19.76
C THR A 97 -13.97 6.48 19.85
N SER A 98 -15.07 5.76 20.22
CA SER A 98 -16.29 6.43 20.65
C SER A 98 -16.12 6.95 22.07
N GLN A 99 -15.59 8.17 22.21
CA GLN A 99 -15.99 9.09 23.27
C GLN A 99 -15.85 10.52 22.76
N PRO A 100 -16.89 11.35 22.82
CA PRO A 100 -16.78 12.76 22.50
C PRO A 100 -16.18 13.47 23.72
N LEU A 101 -14.89 13.65 23.74
CA LEU A 101 -14.27 14.69 24.57
C LEU A 101 -13.90 15.82 23.60
N GLU A 102 -14.73 16.85 23.66
CA GLU A 102 -14.38 18.19 23.21
C GLU A 102 -13.06 18.56 23.87
N LEU A 103 -11.99 18.69 23.07
CA LEU A 103 -10.86 19.58 23.36
C LEU A 103 -9.84 19.54 22.23
N GLU A 104 -9.72 20.70 21.59
CA GLU A 104 -8.55 21.23 20.90
C GLU A 104 -8.12 20.63 19.56
N HIS A 105 -8.02 21.56 18.61
CA HIS A 105 -7.41 21.46 17.29
C HIS A 105 -6.06 20.73 17.31
N THR A 106 -6.07 19.40 17.29
CA THR A 106 -4.94 18.67 16.79
C THR A 106 -5.08 18.62 15.28
N ASN A 107 -4.14 19.24 14.56
CA ASN A 107 -3.94 19.08 13.11
C ASN A 107 -3.76 17.58 12.78
N THR A 108 -4.84 16.85 12.70
CA THR A 108 -4.83 15.52 12.06
C THR A 108 -4.68 15.81 10.58
N THR A 109 -3.45 15.79 10.08
CA THR A 109 -3.14 15.90 8.65
C THR A 109 -3.90 14.78 7.97
N HIS A 110 -4.99 15.13 7.31
CA HIS A 110 -5.82 14.17 6.58
C HIS A 110 -5.01 13.69 5.37
N ILE A 111 -4.41 12.52 5.50
CA ILE A 111 -3.68 11.90 4.38
C ILE A 111 -4.65 11.59 3.25
N SER A 112 -4.30 11.98 2.01
CA SER A 112 -5.12 11.63 0.86
C SER A 112 -5.09 10.13 0.58
N CYS A 113 -6.17 9.61 -0.01
CA CYS A 113 -6.24 8.18 -0.35
C CYS A 113 -5.13 7.77 -1.32
N LEU A 114 -4.78 8.62 -2.30
CA LEU A 114 -3.69 8.34 -3.23
C LEU A 114 -2.34 8.20 -2.53
N LEU A 115 -2.00 9.13 -1.64
CA LEU A 115 -0.76 9.08 -0.86
C LEU A 115 -0.76 7.85 0.08
N LEU A 116 -1.90 7.53 0.70
CA LEU A 116 -2.02 6.34 1.54
C LEU A 116 -1.71 5.06 0.74
N HIS A 117 -2.27 4.92 -0.47
CA HIS A 117 -2.00 3.74 -1.30
C HIS A 117 -0.53 3.65 -1.72
N ALA A 118 0.13 4.78 -1.98
CA ALA A 118 1.56 4.82 -2.26
C ALA A 118 2.40 4.38 -1.05
N LYS A 119 2.08 4.85 0.15
CA LYS A 119 2.76 4.45 1.38
C LYS A 119 2.52 2.97 1.74
N VAL A 120 1.30 2.48 1.55
CA VAL A 120 0.98 1.05 1.74
C VAL A 120 1.75 0.18 0.76
N TYR A 121 1.92 0.62 -0.50
CA TYR A 121 2.76 -0.07 -1.47
C TYR A 121 4.22 -0.16 -1.00
N ALA A 122 4.79 0.95 -0.55
CA ALA A 122 6.17 1.00 -0.04
C ALA A 122 6.37 0.09 1.17
N ALA A 123 5.42 0.09 2.11
CA ALA A 123 5.43 -0.82 3.26
C ALA A 123 5.30 -2.28 2.82
N ALA A 124 4.46 -2.58 1.82
CA ALA A 124 4.31 -3.94 1.29
C ALA A 124 5.61 -4.47 0.68
N GLU A 125 6.40 -3.62 0.00
CA GLU A 125 7.75 -3.95 -0.46
C GLU A 125 8.69 -4.19 0.71
N LYS A 126 8.79 -3.24 1.64
CA LYS A 126 9.63 -3.30 2.84
C LYS A 126 9.42 -4.60 3.63
N TYR A 127 8.17 -5.04 3.75
CA TYR A 127 7.79 -6.22 4.53
C TYR A 127 7.59 -7.49 3.69
N ALA A 128 7.90 -7.45 2.39
CA ALA A 128 7.79 -8.56 1.44
C ALA A 128 6.37 -9.19 1.43
N ILE A 129 5.35 -8.35 1.18
CA ILE A 129 3.92 -8.72 1.11
C ILE A 129 3.42 -8.51 -0.32
N GLY A 130 3.75 -9.43 -1.24
CA GLY A 130 3.48 -9.25 -2.68
C GLY A 130 2.01 -8.95 -3.01
N GLY A 131 1.07 -9.69 -2.45
CA GLY A 131 -0.36 -9.45 -2.71
C GLY A 131 -0.87 -8.10 -2.19
N LEU A 132 -0.26 -7.52 -1.16
CA LEU A 132 -0.58 -6.16 -0.70
C LEU A 132 -0.04 -5.11 -1.68
N LYS A 133 1.13 -5.34 -2.29
CA LYS A 133 1.66 -4.48 -3.37
C LYS A 133 0.67 -4.40 -4.53
N ASP A 134 0.21 -5.56 -5.01
CA ASP A 134 -0.72 -5.64 -6.13
C ASP A 134 -2.05 -4.92 -5.82
N LEU A 135 -2.58 -5.14 -4.62
CA LEU A 135 -3.78 -4.48 -4.14
C LEU A 135 -3.60 -2.96 -4.04
N ALA A 136 -2.47 -2.49 -3.52
CA ALA A 136 -2.19 -1.06 -3.37
C ALA A 136 -2.11 -0.35 -4.74
N VAL A 137 -1.48 -0.96 -5.74
CA VAL A 137 -1.47 -0.45 -7.12
C VAL A 137 -2.89 -0.40 -7.70
N ALA A 138 -3.68 -1.46 -7.51
CA ALA A 138 -5.05 -1.49 -8.02
C ALA A 138 -5.91 -0.39 -7.40
N LYS A 139 -5.82 -0.20 -6.07
CA LYS A 139 -6.52 0.88 -5.36
C LYS A 139 -6.03 2.26 -5.79
N PHE A 140 -4.73 2.47 -5.93
CA PHE A 140 -4.14 3.71 -6.43
C PHE A 140 -4.75 4.11 -7.79
N LYS A 141 -4.74 3.18 -8.75
CA LYS A 141 -5.31 3.42 -10.09
C LYS A 141 -6.81 3.71 -10.03
N THR A 142 -7.56 2.99 -9.21
CA THR A 142 -9.00 3.19 -9.04
C THR A 142 -9.30 4.55 -8.44
N THR A 143 -8.60 4.94 -7.38
CA THR A 143 -8.77 6.25 -6.72
C THR A 143 -8.40 7.40 -7.66
N ALA A 144 -7.32 7.25 -8.44
CA ALA A 144 -6.93 8.25 -9.42
C ALA A 144 -7.98 8.50 -10.52
N ILE A 145 -8.83 7.51 -10.78
CA ILE A 145 -9.95 7.66 -11.75
C ILE A 145 -11.19 8.24 -11.09
N GLN A 146 -11.49 7.83 -9.85
CA GLN A 146 -12.74 8.17 -9.18
C GLN A 146 -12.70 9.52 -8.46
N ASP A 147 -11.56 9.81 -7.81
CA ASP A 147 -11.36 10.96 -6.92
C ASP A 147 -10.10 11.72 -7.33
N TRP A 148 -10.11 12.29 -8.55
CA TRP A 148 -8.96 12.99 -9.07
C TRP A 148 -8.66 14.28 -8.30
N ASP A 149 -7.50 14.32 -7.68
CA ASP A 149 -6.92 15.49 -7.02
C ASP A 149 -5.46 15.65 -7.46
N PRO A 150 -5.13 16.70 -8.22
CA PRO A 150 -3.76 16.95 -8.69
C PRO A 150 -2.72 17.03 -7.58
N ALA A 151 -2.99 17.73 -6.49
CA ALA A 151 -2.05 17.90 -5.39
C ALA A 151 -1.80 16.55 -4.68
N ALA A 152 -2.86 15.81 -4.35
CA ALA A 152 -2.76 14.49 -3.77
C ALA A 152 -2.01 13.50 -4.68
N PHE A 153 -2.19 13.61 -5.99
CA PHE A 153 -1.46 12.79 -6.96
C PHE A 153 0.03 13.14 -6.97
N LEU A 154 0.40 14.42 -6.95
CA LEU A 154 1.81 14.85 -6.95
C LEU A 154 2.54 14.40 -5.66
N ASP A 155 1.86 14.45 -4.52
CA ASP A 155 2.39 13.90 -3.26
C ASP A 155 2.60 12.38 -3.35
N ALA A 156 1.62 11.66 -3.88
CA ALA A 156 1.72 10.21 -4.06
C ALA A 156 2.79 9.82 -5.10
N ALA A 157 2.97 10.59 -6.17
CA ALA A 157 4.05 10.43 -7.13
C ALA A 157 5.42 10.64 -6.48
N SER A 158 5.51 11.67 -5.62
CA SER A 158 6.74 11.93 -4.84
C SER A 158 7.06 10.75 -3.93
N GLU A 159 6.09 10.23 -3.20
CA GLU A 159 6.23 9.04 -2.36
C GLU A 159 6.70 7.83 -3.19
N ALA A 160 6.05 7.55 -4.32
CA ALA A 160 6.39 6.42 -5.18
C ALA A 160 7.86 6.44 -5.64
N TYR A 161 8.39 7.62 -5.98
CA TYR A 161 9.75 7.74 -6.49
C TYR A 161 10.82 7.87 -5.40
N THR A 162 10.47 8.25 -4.19
CA THR A 162 11.39 8.36 -3.05
C THR A 162 11.44 7.10 -2.20
N SER A 163 10.34 6.34 -2.12
CA SER A 163 10.21 5.16 -1.24
C SER A 163 10.38 3.83 -1.96
N THR A 164 10.56 3.83 -3.30
CA THR A 164 10.80 2.62 -4.08
C THR A 164 12.11 2.69 -4.87
N ILE A 165 12.72 1.53 -5.12
CA ILE A 165 13.92 1.43 -5.97
C ILE A 165 13.56 1.46 -7.45
N ASP A 166 14.51 1.80 -8.32
CA ASP A 166 14.29 1.98 -9.77
C ASP A 166 13.80 0.71 -10.48
N THR A 167 14.15 -0.45 -9.97
CA THR A 167 13.71 -1.75 -10.50
C THR A 167 12.31 -2.15 -10.07
N ASP A 168 11.76 -1.51 -9.05
CA ASP A 168 10.38 -1.73 -8.61
C ASP A 168 9.43 -0.85 -9.42
N ARG A 169 8.91 -1.41 -10.51
CA ARG A 169 8.14 -0.68 -11.51
C ARG A 169 6.65 -0.57 -11.20
N GLY A 170 6.11 -1.41 -10.31
CA GLY A 170 4.66 -1.54 -10.13
C GLY A 170 3.93 -0.22 -9.89
N LEU A 171 4.29 0.51 -8.83
CA LEU A 171 3.69 1.80 -8.52
C LEU A 171 4.18 2.92 -9.44
N ARG A 172 5.48 2.94 -9.80
CA ARG A 172 6.04 3.94 -10.72
C ARG A 172 5.37 3.90 -12.09
N ASP A 173 5.10 2.72 -12.63
CA ASP A 173 4.39 2.59 -13.91
C ASP A 173 2.93 3.04 -13.79
N ALA A 174 2.27 2.79 -12.63
CA ALA A 174 0.94 3.31 -12.37
C ALA A 174 0.93 4.85 -12.30
N VAL A 175 1.91 5.47 -11.65
CA VAL A 175 2.07 6.93 -11.63
C VAL A 175 2.23 7.48 -13.06
N ILE A 176 3.08 6.86 -13.88
CA ILE A 176 3.29 7.29 -15.26
C ILE A 176 2.02 7.16 -16.10
N GLU A 177 1.26 6.09 -15.94
CA GLU A 177 -0.03 5.90 -16.64
C GLU A 177 -1.03 6.99 -16.28
N VAL A 178 -1.17 7.32 -14.99
CA VAL A 178 -2.06 8.39 -14.51
C VAL A 178 -1.58 9.75 -14.99
N PHE A 179 -0.28 10.03 -14.90
CA PHE A 179 0.30 11.29 -15.38
C PHE A 179 0.04 11.48 -16.89
N ALA A 180 0.17 10.42 -17.67
CA ALA A 180 -0.09 10.44 -19.11
C ALA A 180 -1.60 10.61 -19.45
N ALA A 181 -2.50 10.22 -18.56
CA ALA A 181 -3.93 10.46 -18.71
C ALA A 181 -4.29 11.93 -18.43
N HIS A 182 -3.52 12.60 -17.54
CA HIS A 182 -3.75 13.99 -17.11
C HIS A 182 -2.61 14.90 -17.56
N LYS A 183 -2.35 14.96 -18.87
CA LYS A 183 -1.20 15.71 -19.45
C LYS A 183 -1.22 17.20 -19.15
N ASP A 184 -2.40 17.76 -18.87
CA ASP A 184 -2.56 19.18 -18.55
C ASP A 184 -1.82 19.55 -17.27
N LEU A 185 -1.53 18.59 -16.38
CA LEU A 185 -0.63 18.77 -15.23
C LEU A 185 0.75 19.30 -15.59
N LEU A 186 1.25 19.02 -16.79
CA LEU A 186 2.56 19.51 -17.24
C LEU A 186 2.63 21.05 -17.32
N TYR A 187 1.49 21.73 -17.34
CA TYR A 187 1.41 23.20 -17.38
C TYR A 187 1.27 23.82 -15.97
N GLU A 188 1.10 22.99 -14.94
CA GLU A 188 0.98 23.45 -13.55
C GLU A 188 2.38 23.62 -12.92
N ASP A 189 2.59 24.73 -12.21
CA ASP A 189 3.88 25.03 -11.58
C ASP A 189 4.29 24.00 -10.53
N GLU A 190 3.34 23.47 -9.77
CA GLU A 190 3.56 22.42 -8.77
C GLU A 190 4.07 21.13 -9.42
N ALA A 191 3.46 20.72 -10.52
CA ALA A 191 3.89 19.52 -11.26
C ALA A 191 5.29 19.68 -11.82
N LYS A 192 5.63 20.89 -12.33
CA LYS A 192 6.97 21.21 -12.81
C LYS A 192 8.01 21.03 -11.71
N VAL A 193 7.75 21.58 -10.52
CA VAL A 193 8.65 21.44 -9.36
C VAL A 193 8.87 19.97 -8.99
N VAL A 194 7.80 19.17 -8.99
CA VAL A 194 7.89 17.74 -8.68
C VAL A 194 8.69 16.99 -9.72
N VAL A 195 8.44 17.22 -11.02
CA VAL A 195 9.18 16.57 -12.12
C VAL A 195 10.66 16.98 -12.13
N GLU A 196 10.99 18.23 -11.87
CA GLU A 196 12.38 18.69 -11.77
C GLU A 196 13.11 18.06 -10.58
N ARG A 197 12.44 17.95 -9.45
CA ARG A 197 13.01 17.32 -8.24
C ARG A 197 13.19 15.81 -8.39
N LEU A 198 12.24 15.15 -9.06
CA LEU A 198 12.24 13.70 -9.28
C LEU A 198 12.72 13.38 -10.70
N GLY A 199 14.01 13.59 -10.97
CA GLY A 199 14.60 13.35 -12.30
C GLY A 199 14.20 12.03 -12.98
N PRO A 200 14.16 10.87 -12.27
CA PRO A 200 13.68 9.61 -12.83
C PRO A 200 12.23 9.65 -13.33
N LEU A 201 11.33 10.42 -12.70
CA LEU A 201 9.94 10.57 -13.14
C LEU A 201 9.85 11.15 -14.56
N GLY A 202 10.58 12.23 -14.81
CA GLY A 202 10.62 12.87 -16.13
C GLY A 202 11.15 11.92 -17.21
N TYR A 203 12.21 11.18 -16.90
CA TYR A 203 12.78 10.19 -17.82
C TYR A 203 11.79 9.05 -18.12
N ASP A 204 11.20 8.47 -17.09
CA ASP A 204 10.21 7.39 -17.23
C ASP A 204 9.02 7.84 -18.07
N PHE A 205 8.55 9.08 -17.87
CA PHE A 205 7.45 9.65 -18.64
C PHE A 205 7.80 9.80 -20.12
N LEU A 206 9.00 10.31 -20.44
CA LEU A 206 9.48 10.42 -21.82
C LEU A 206 9.56 9.04 -22.49
N VAL A 207 10.11 8.03 -21.80
CA VAL A 207 10.21 6.66 -22.30
C VAL A 207 8.82 6.06 -22.56
N TYR A 208 7.86 6.31 -21.66
CA TYR A 208 6.48 5.87 -21.81
C TYR A 208 5.81 6.49 -23.04
N LEU A 209 5.94 7.81 -23.23
CA LEU A 209 5.38 8.51 -24.39
C LEU A 209 6.00 8.01 -25.69
N HIS A 210 7.32 7.79 -25.72
CA HIS A 210 8.02 7.24 -26.88
C HIS A 210 7.47 5.85 -27.24
N ARG A 211 7.32 4.96 -26.28
CA ARG A 211 6.77 3.61 -26.49
C ARG A 211 5.32 3.62 -26.99
N LYS A 212 4.49 4.56 -26.51
CA LYS A 212 3.11 4.71 -26.99
C LYS A 212 3.03 5.29 -28.42
N GLY A 213 3.93 6.23 -28.75
CA GLY A 213 4.02 6.82 -30.09
C GLY A 213 4.64 5.90 -31.14
N ASN A 214 5.54 5.03 -30.72
CA ASN A 214 6.22 4.05 -31.56
C ASN A 214 6.06 2.65 -30.95
N PRO A 215 4.91 1.98 -31.13
CA PRO A 215 4.77 0.61 -30.65
C PRO A 215 5.89 -0.23 -31.27
N PRO A 216 6.52 -1.14 -30.49
CA PRO A 216 7.61 -1.95 -31.02
C PRO A 216 7.11 -2.67 -32.27
N LEU A 217 7.78 -2.42 -33.41
CA LEU A 217 7.56 -3.20 -34.62
C LEU A 217 7.80 -4.65 -34.21
N TYR A 218 6.76 -5.42 -34.16
CA TYR A 218 6.85 -6.87 -33.93
C TYR A 218 7.78 -7.38 -35.00
N LYS A 219 9.02 -7.76 -34.63
CA LYS A 219 9.97 -8.43 -35.54
C LYS A 219 9.36 -9.77 -35.91
N SER A 220 8.50 -9.74 -36.89
CA SER A 220 8.10 -10.92 -37.67
C SER A 220 9.30 -11.36 -38.50
N TYR A 221 10.35 -11.84 -37.85
CA TYR A 221 11.44 -12.55 -38.49
C TYR A 221 11.43 -13.98 -37.96
N ARG A 222 10.46 -14.75 -38.43
CA ARG A 222 10.60 -16.20 -38.57
C ARG A 222 9.58 -16.69 -39.60
N THR A 223 10.00 -16.68 -40.88
CA THR A 223 9.88 -17.79 -41.79
C THR A 223 10.45 -17.36 -43.13
N LEU A 224 11.73 -17.62 -43.29
CA LEU A 224 12.32 -17.97 -44.56
C LEU A 224 13.23 -19.17 -44.30
N LYS A 225 12.68 -20.31 -44.36
CA LYS A 225 12.95 -21.56 -45.07
C LYS A 225 12.19 -22.70 -44.46
#